data_502bc8249d6895220b1be630c1a69a50
#
_entry.id   502bc8249d6895220b1be630c1a69a50
#
_cell.length_a   1.000
_cell.length_b   1.000
_cell.length_c   1.000
_cell.angle_alpha   90.00
_cell.angle_beta   90.00
_cell.angle_gamma   90.00
#
_symmetry.space_group_name_H-M   'P 1'
#
loop_
_entity.id
_entity.type
_entity.pdbx_description
1 polymer ?
#
loop_
_entity_poly.entity_id
_entity_poly.type
_entity_poly.pdbx_seq_one_letter_code
_entity_poly.pdbx_strand_id
1 'polypeptide(L)'
;SLNLINELYSLSFFTAEGSDVLKNAKSFFIDKVERNWQDLSFSLQAKSALILHREGRDETAQLIMKSLQERMSQIKNTTDVTTQTLVKEALREISPNKQILNDMMIGLLNNKRTNMWENPMMTVDAIYAILNVNGQLSTVNSLQSEFVQRYWNAEELKDFKNLTLENQNDNIAWGGLFRQYFVSIDEVRKHES
;
A
#
# COMPACT_ATOMS: atom_id res chain seq x y z
N SER A 1 -12.08 -20.76 8.18
CA SER A 1 -12.49 -20.66 6.79
C SER A 1 -11.97 -19.35 6.20
N LEU A 2 -11.34 -19.45 5.04
CA LEU A 2 -10.65 -18.34 4.34
C LEU A 2 -11.59 -17.14 4.09
N ASN A 3 -12.82 -17.41 3.68
CA ASN A 3 -13.82 -16.39 3.35
C ASN A 3 -14.18 -15.52 4.57
N LEU A 4 -14.27 -16.12 5.73
CA LEU A 4 -14.61 -15.40 6.96
C LEU A 4 -13.59 -14.30 7.32
N ILE A 5 -12.28 -14.59 7.22
CA ILE A 5 -11.24 -13.59 7.51
C ILE A 5 -11.31 -12.44 6.50
N ASN A 6 -11.58 -12.73 5.23
CA ASN A 6 -11.74 -11.68 4.21
C ASN A 6 -12.95 -10.77 4.49
N GLU A 7 -14.08 -11.37 4.91
CA GLU A 7 -15.27 -10.63 5.29
C GLU A 7 -15.03 -9.77 6.54
N LEU A 8 -14.43 -10.33 7.59
CA LEU A 8 -14.09 -9.58 8.81
C LEU A 8 -13.09 -8.46 8.52
N TYR A 9 -12.11 -8.69 7.65
CA TYR A 9 -11.16 -7.66 7.23
C TYR A 9 -11.89 -6.52 6.51
N SER A 10 -12.78 -6.82 5.58
CA SER A 10 -13.59 -5.80 4.91
C SER A 10 -14.48 -5.04 5.89
N LEU A 11 -15.11 -5.72 6.82
CA LEU A 11 -15.96 -5.11 7.85
C LEU A 11 -15.14 -4.25 8.85
N SER A 12 -13.86 -4.53 9.04
CA SER A 12 -13.01 -3.78 9.97
C SER A 12 -12.73 -2.34 9.54
N PHE A 13 -13.01 -1.97 8.30
CA PHE A 13 -12.94 -0.59 7.80
C PHE A 13 -14.17 0.27 8.17
N PHE A 14 -15.23 -0.35 8.64
CA PHE A 14 -16.48 0.33 8.93
C PHE A 14 -16.83 0.20 10.41
N THR A 15 -17.17 1.31 11.04
CA THR A 15 -17.81 1.32 12.35
C THR A 15 -19.28 0.95 12.15
N ALA A 16 -19.58 -0.34 12.14
CA ALA A 16 -20.94 -0.80 11.92
C ALA A 16 -21.78 -0.66 13.20
N GLU A 17 -22.75 0.22 13.20
CA GLU A 17 -23.90 0.15 14.08
C GLU A 17 -24.80 -1.00 13.59
N GLY A 18 -24.60 -2.19 14.14
CA GLY A 18 -25.41 -3.37 13.82
C GLY A 18 -26.30 -3.79 14.98
N SER A 19 -27.26 -4.68 14.68
CA SER A 19 -28.06 -5.34 15.72
C SER A 19 -27.16 -6.12 16.69
N ASP A 20 -27.63 -6.36 17.93
CA ASP A 20 -26.88 -7.12 18.93
C ASP A 20 -26.52 -8.54 18.45
N VAL A 21 -27.37 -9.14 17.61
CA VAL A 21 -27.11 -10.43 16.98
C VAL A 21 -25.87 -10.36 16.09
N LEU A 22 -25.73 -9.30 15.29
CA LEU A 22 -24.58 -9.10 14.41
C LEU A 22 -23.31 -8.84 15.21
N LYS A 23 -23.39 -8.04 16.26
CA LYS A 23 -22.26 -7.76 17.18
C LYS A 23 -21.77 -9.03 17.86
N ASN A 24 -22.68 -9.86 18.37
CA ASN A 24 -22.35 -11.12 19.03
C ASN A 24 -21.72 -12.11 18.04
N ALA A 25 -22.26 -12.22 16.83
CA ALA A 25 -21.69 -13.05 15.78
C ALA A 25 -20.28 -12.59 15.39
N LYS A 26 -20.07 -11.28 15.21
CA LYS A 26 -18.76 -10.69 14.92
C LYS A 26 -17.75 -11.02 16.01
N SER A 27 -18.12 -10.79 17.29
CA SER A 27 -17.26 -11.09 18.43
C SER A 27 -16.86 -12.57 18.49
N PHE A 28 -17.81 -13.48 18.29
CA PHE A 28 -17.53 -14.93 18.26
C PHE A 28 -16.51 -15.28 17.17
N PHE A 29 -16.60 -14.70 15.99
CA PHE A 29 -15.67 -14.97 14.90
C PHE A 29 -14.31 -14.32 15.14
N ILE A 30 -14.23 -13.14 15.74
CA ILE A 30 -12.98 -12.49 16.16
C ILE A 30 -12.25 -13.36 17.18
N ASP A 31 -12.93 -13.88 18.20
CA ASP A 31 -12.34 -14.82 19.19
C ASP A 31 -11.80 -16.08 18.51
N LYS A 32 -12.45 -16.54 17.45
CA LYS A 32 -11.97 -17.69 16.67
C LYS A 32 -10.71 -17.35 15.87
N VAL A 33 -10.63 -16.17 15.27
CA VAL A 33 -9.42 -15.68 14.59
C VAL A 33 -8.27 -15.57 15.59
N GLU A 34 -8.52 -14.98 16.75
CA GLU A 34 -7.54 -14.78 17.82
C GLU A 34 -6.90 -16.09 18.31
N ARG A 35 -7.67 -17.18 18.38
CA ARG A 35 -7.16 -18.48 18.84
C ARG A 35 -6.42 -19.28 17.77
N ASN A 36 -6.66 -19.02 16.48
CA ASN A 36 -6.21 -19.92 15.41
C ASN A 36 -5.32 -19.24 14.34
N TRP A 37 -4.79 -18.04 14.60
CA TRP A 37 -4.01 -17.30 13.62
C TRP A 37 -2.69 -17.97 13.23
N GLN A 38 -2.11 -18.81 14.10
CA GLN A 38 -0.78 -19.39 13.94
C GLN A 38 -0.66 -20.30 12.73
N ASP A 39 -1.74 -21.00 12.37
CA ASP A 39 -1.78 -21.96 11.26
C ASP A 39 -2.16 -21.31 9.91
N LEU A 40 -2.28 -19.98 9.90
CA LEU A 40 -2.68 -19.22 8.70
C LEU A 40 -1.47 -18.88 7.83
N SER A 41 -1.72 -18.63 6.53
CA SER A 41 -0.74 -18.03 5.62
C SER A 41 -0.34 -16.62 6.06
N PHE A 42 0.80 -16.10 5.60
CA PHE A 42 1.26 -14.75 5.96
C PHE A 42 0.23 -13.65 5.66
N SER A 43 -0.44 -13.72 4.51
CA SER A 43 -1.49 -12.77 4.14
C SER A 43 -2.67 -12.81 5.10
N LEU A 44 -3.10 -14.00 5.51
CA LEU A 44 -4.18 -14.16 6.48
C LEU A 44 -3.78 -13.79 7.90
N GLN A 45 -2.52 -14.05 8.28
CA GLN A 45 -1.98 -13.56 9.55
C GLN A 45 -1.97 -12.04 9.60
N ALA A 46 -1.55 -11.37 8.52
CA ALA A 46 -1.58 -9.92 8.43
C ALA A 46 -3.00 -9.36 8.53
N LYS A 47 -3.98 -9.96 7.81
CA LYS A 47 -5.39 -9.59 7.96
C LYS A 47 -5.91 -9.81 9.38
N SER A 48 -5.55 -10.94 9.99
CA SER A 48 -5.93 -11.23 11.39
C SER A 48 -5.38 -10.20 12.36
N ALA A 49 -4.13 -9.80 12.20
CA ALA A 49 -3.54 -8.74 13.02
C ALA A 49 -4.29 -7.41 12.88
N LEU A 50 -4.61 -7.00 11.64
CA LEU A 50 -5.39 -5.78 11.37
C LEU A 50 -6.79 -5.84 11.97
N ILE A 51 -7.51 -6.95 11.80
CA ILE A 51 -8.83 -7.17 12.40
C ILE A 51 -8.74 -7.03 13.92
N LEU A 52 -7.82 -7.76 14.55
CA LEU A 52 -7.66 -7.77 16.00
C LEU A 52 -7.30 -6.39 16.55
N HIS A 53 -6.37 -5.69 15.90
CA HIS A 53 -5.99 -4.34 16.27
C HIS A 53 -7.18 -3.37 16.22
N ARG A 54 -7.94 -3.35 15.11
CA ARG A 54 -9.11 -2.49 14.90
C ARG A 54 -10.25 -2.81 15.86
N GLU A 55 -10.29 -4.02 16.42
CA GLU A 55 -11.25 -4.46 17.43
C GLU A 55 -10.70 -4.36 18.87
N GLY A 56 -9.56 -3.69 19.08
CA GLY A 56 -8.96 -3.43 20.38
C GLY A 56 -8.27 -4.65 21.04
N ARG A 57 -7.96 -5.70 20.27
CA ARG A 57 -7.22 -6.89 20.70
C ARG A 57 -5.72 -6.73 20.42
N ASP A 58 -5.12 -5.67 20.93
CA ASP A 58 -3.76 -5.23 20.59
C ASP A 58 -2.67 -6.23 20.99
N GLU A 59 -2.82 -6.92 22.10
CA GLU A 59 -1.83 -7.90 22.56
C GLU A 59 -1.59 -9.00 21.52
N THR A 60 -2.67 -9.63 21.06
CA THR A 60 -2.57 -10.69 20.04
C THR A 60 -2.16 -10.13 18.69
N ALA A 61 -2.63 -8.93 18.31
CA ALA A 61 -2.21 -8.27 17.10
C ALA A 61 -0.70 -8.04 17.06
N GLN A 62 -0.10 -7.58 18.16
CA GLN A 62 1.35 -7.39 18.29
C GLN A 62 2.13 -8.72 18.28
N LEU A 63 1.59 -9.80 18.88
CA LEU A 63 2.20 -11.12 18.79
C LEU A 63 2.26 -11.62 17.34
N ILE A 64 1.20 -11.44 16.58
CA ILE A 64 1.17 -11.77 15.16
C ILE A 64 2.22 -10.94 14.41
N MET A 65 2.28 -9.63 14.66
CA MET A 65 3.25 -8.76 14.01
C MET A 65 4.70 -9.15 14.31
N LYS A 66 5.00 -9.51 15.56
CA LYS A 66 6.32 -10.02 15.94
C LYS A 66 6.66 -11.29 15.15
N SER A 67 5.74 -12.24 15.07
CA SER A 67 5.91 -13.47 14.29
C SER A 67 6.14 -13.22 12.80
N LEU A 68 5.44 -12.24 12.21
CA LEU A 68 5.64 -11.83 10.82
C LEU A 68 7.00 -11.14 10.61
N GLN A 69 7.42 -10.29 11.55
CA GLN A 69 8.73 -9.62 11.49
C GLN A 69 9.90 -10.59 11.57
N GLU A 70 9.81 -11.63 12.40
CA GLU A 70 10.82 -12.69 12.48
C GLU A 70 10.98 -13.47 11.16
N ARG A 71 9.91 -13.53 10.35
CA ARG A 71 9.88 -14.20 9.04
C ARG A 71 9.94 -13.22 7.85
N MET A 72 10.36 -11.98 8.10
CA MET A 72 10.34 -10.91 7.09
C MET A 72 11.17 -11.22 5.85
N SER A 73 12.29 -11.95 5.98
CA SER A 73 13.10 -12.36 4.83
C SER A 73 12.33 -13.28 3.87
N GLN A 74 11.51 -14.18 4.39
CA GLN A 74 10.66 -15.04 3.57
C GLN A 74 9.56 -14.23 2.88
N ILE A 75 8.95 -13.28 3.59
CA ILE A 75 7.88 -12.43 3.06
C ILE A 75 8.39 -11.51 1.95
N LYS A 76 9.57 -10.90 2.13
CA LYS A 76 10.18 -10.03 1.11
C LYS A 76 10.56 -10.80 -0.17
N ASN A 77 10.90 -12.07 -0.05
CA ASN A 77 11.29 -12.92 -1.18
C ASN A 77 10.11 -13.61 -1.88
N THR A 78 8.88 -13.48 -1.35
CA THR A 78 7.71 -14.00 -2.04
C THR A 78 7.39 -13.20 -3.28
N THR A 79 6.92 -13.85 -4.33
CA THR A 79 6.36 -13.18 -5.51
C THR A 79 4.91 -12.74 -5.30
N ASP A 80 4.29 -13.16 -4.20
CA ASP A 80 2.91 -12.79 -3.85
C ASP A 80 2.83 -11.35 -3.36
N VAL A 81 2.47 -10.46 -4.27
CA VAL A 81 2.28 -9.03 -4.04
C VAL A 81 1.22 -8.79 -2.98
N THR A 82 0.14 -9.57 -2.97
CA THR A 82 -0.95 -9.43 -1.98
C THR A 82 -0.44 -9.68 -0.56
N THR A 83 0.40 -10.70 -0.35
CA THR A 83 1.04 -10.92 0.95
C THR A 83 1.93 -9.73 1.34
N GLN A 84 2.77 -9.23 0.44
CA GLN A 84 3.65 -8.09 0.74
C GLN A 84 2.85 -6.83 1.09
N THR A 85 1.76 -6.54 0.37
CA THR A 85 0.92 -5.36 0.61
C THR A 85 0.20 -5.42 1.95
N LEU A 86 -0.38 -6.57 2.29
CA LEU A 86 -1.09 -6.77 3.56
C LEU A 86 -0.16 -6.73 4.77
N VAL A 87 1.02 -7.34 4.66
CA VAL A 87 2.03 -7.27 5.74
C VAL A 87 2.55 -5.84 5.91
N LYS A 88 2.76 -5.11 4.81
CA LYS A 88 3.13 -3.69 4.87
C LYS A 88 2.05 -2.85 5.53
N GLU A 89 0.77 -3.07 5.21
CA GLU A 89 -0.35 -2.39 5.84
C GLU A 89 -0.38 -2.65 7.35
N ALA A 90 -0.29 -3.91 7.76
CA ALA A 90 -0.28 -4.31 9.16
C ALA A 90 0.92 -3.73 9.94
N LEU A 91 2.13 -3.76 9.34
CA LEU A 91 3.32 -3.12 9.92
C LEU A 91 3.09 -1.62 10.15
N ARG A 92 2.54 -0.93 9.17
CA ARG A 92 2.30 0.50 9.25
C ARG A 92 1.31 0.86 10.35
N GLU A 93 0.23 0.09 10.49
CA GLU A 93 -0.87 0.39 11.41
C GLU A 93 -0.55 -0.03 12.85
N ILE A 94 0.08 -1.18 13.04
CA ILE A 94 0.24 -1.81 14.35
C ILE A 94 1.64 -1.61 14.94
N SER A 95 2.68 -1.71 14.11
CA SER A 95 4.08 -1.70 14.56
C SER A 95 4.97 -0.97 13.53
N PRO A 96 4.80 0.35 13.35
CA PRO A 96 5.46 1.09 12.31
C PRO A 96 6.99 1.08 12.48
N ASN A 97 7.68 0.58 11.47
CA ASN A 97 9.13 0.65 11.34
C ASN A 97 9.49 1.22 9.98
N LYS A 98 9.98 2.45 9.97
CA LYS A 98 10.26 3.24 8.76
C LYS A 98 11.20 2.50 7.79
N GLN A 99 12.25 1.87 8.31
CA GLN A 99 13.21 1.16 7.48
C GLN A 99 12.58 -0.06 6.79
N ILE A 100 11.84 -0.88 7.54
CA ILE A 100 11.18 -2.07 6.98
C ILE A 100 10.12 -1.67 5.96
N LEU A 101 9.34 -0.63 6.23
CA LEU A 101 8.31 -0.12 5.32
C LEU A 101 8.92 0.40 4.02
N ASN A 102 10.03 1.12 4.08
CA ASN A 102 10.75 1.58 2.90
C ASN A 102 11.34 0.42 2.09
N ASP A 103 11.97 -0.55 2.75
CA ASP A 103 12.52 -1.74 2.08
C ASP A 103 11.41 -2.54 1.35
N MET A 104 10.24 -2.69 1.98
CA MET A 104 9.10 -3.36 1.35
C MET A 104 8.55 -2.57 0.16
N MET A 105 8.53 -1.24 0.25
CA MET A 105 8.13 -0.39 -0.87
C MET A 105 9.09 -0.54 -2.06
N ILE A 106 10.40 -0.50 -1.81
CA ILE A 106 11.43 -0.73 -2.84
C ILE A 106 11.23 -2.12 -3.48
N GLY A 107 10.94 -3.14 -2.68
CA GLY A 107 10.65 -4.49 -3.15
C GLY A 107 9.46 -4.54 -4.12
N LEU A 108 8.33 -3.94 -3.74
CA LEU A 108 7.13 -3.87 -4.59
C LEU A 108 7.39 -3.18 -5.93
N LEU A 109 8.18 -2.12 -5.92
CA LEU A 109 8.51 -1.37 -7.13
C LEU A 109 9.50 -2.11 -8.02
N ASN A 110 10.49 -2.78 -7.44
CA ASN A 110 11.39 -3.63 -8.19
C ASN A 110 10.63 -4.78 -8.86
N ASN A 111 9.65 -5.37 -8.18
CA ASN A 111 8.77 -6.36 -8.79
C ASN A 111 8.00 -5.79 -9.99
N LYS A 112 7.50 -4.56 -9.90
CA LYS A 112 6.84 -3.91 -11.05
C LYS A 112 7.78 -3.67 -12.22
N ARG A 113 9.05 -3.33 -11.95
CA ARG A 113 10.06 -3.06 -12.98
C ARG A 113 10.48 -4.31 -13.74
N THR A 114 10.54 -5.44 -13.06
CA THR A 114 11.03 -6.72 -13.63
C THR A 114 9.89 -7.61 -14.14
N ASN A 115 8.72 -7.52 -13.51
CA ASN A 115 7.57 -8.34 -13.82
C ASN A 115 6.31 -7.46 -13.86
N MET A 116 5.37 -7.81 -14.73
CA MET A 116 4.03 -7.24 -14.62
C MET A 116 3.32 -7.86 -13.39
N TRP A 117 2.59 -7.04 -12.63
CA TRP A 117 1.69 -7.59 -11.63
C TRP A 117 0.63 -8.41 -12.34
N GLU A 118 0.49 -9.67 -11.95
CA GLU A 118 -0.18 -10.72 -12.74
C GLU A 118 -1.66 -10.45 -13.02
N ASN A 119 -2.31 -9.63 -12.18
CA ASN A 119 -3.73 -9.33 -12.37
C ASN A 119 -4.11 -7.94 -11.84
N PRO A 120 -5.29 -7.41 -12.24
CA PRO A 120 -5.75 -6.08 -11.80
C PRO A 120 -5.88 -5.92 -10.29
N MET A 121 -6.26 -6.96 -9.54
CA MET A 121 -6.39 -6.91 -8.08
C MET A 121 -5.04 -6.68 -7.42
N MET A 122 -4.01 -7.42 -7.82
CA MET A 122 -2.64 -7.20 -7.34
C MET A 122 -2.13 -5.80 -7.67
N THR A 123 -2.52 -5.27 -8.82
CA THR A 123 -2.20 -3.89 -9.20
C THR A 123 -2.85 -2.88 -8.25
N VAL A 124 -4.12 -3.05 -7.92
CA VAL A 124 -4.85 -2.19 -6.97
C VAL A 124 -4.23 -2.29 -5.57
N ASP A 125 -3.97 -3.50 -5.08
CA ASP A 125 -3.35 -3.73 -3.79
C ASP A 125 -1.96 -3.06 -3.69
N ALA A 126 -1.14 -3.21 -4.72
CA ALA A 126 0.19 -2.60 -4.77
C ALA A 126 0.12 -1.07 -4.82
N ILE A 127 -0.78 -0.49 -5.63
CA ILE A 127 -1.01 0.95 -5.68
C ILE A 127 -1.49 1.45 -4.33
N TYR A 128 -2.45 0.78 -3.70
CA TYR A 128 -2.93 1.11 -2.37
C TYR A 128 -1.79 1.09 -1.34
N ALA A 129 -0.96 0.04 -1.34
CA ALA A 129 0.17 -0.06 -0.43
C ALA A 129 1.24 1.02 -0.65
N ILE A 130 1.45 1.46 -1.91
CA ILE A 130 2.39 2.53 -2.25
C ILE A 130 1.83 3.89 -1.81
N LEU A 131 0.57 4.16 -2.11
CA LEU A 131 -0.07 5.45 -1.80
C LEU A 131 -0.38 5.61 -0.31
N ASN A 132 -0.58 4.51 0.39
CA ASN A 132 -0.88 4.51 1.81
C ASN A 132 0.40 4.67 2.65
N VAL A 133 1.03 5.84 2.52
CA VAL A 133 2.17 6.26 3.31
C VAL A 133 1.64 7.09 4.49
N ASN A 134 2.05 6.78 5.72
CA ASN A 134 1.68 7.50 6.95
C ASN A 134 0.18 7.47 7.34
N GLY A 135 -0.59 6.45 6.96
CA GLY A 135 -1.97 6.30 7.41
C GLY A 135 -2.99 7.18 6.69
N GLN A 136 -2.55 8.05 5.82
CA GLN A 136 -3.38 8.80 4.90
C GLN A 136 -3.01 8.38 3.48
N LEU A 137 -3.99 8.14 2.63
CA LEU A 137 -3.76 8.19 1.20
C LEU A 137 -3.02 9.50 0.96
N SER A 138 -1.75 9.42 0.56
CA SER A 138 -1.00 10.63 0.29
C SER A 138 -1.72 11.35 -0.83
N THR A 139 -2.59 12.26 -0.46
CA THR A 139 -3.01 13.28 -1.39
C THR A 139 -1.72 13.98 -1.78
N VAL A 140 -1.57 14.32 -3.05
CA VAL A 140 -0.41 14.97 -3.66
C VAL A 140 0.08 16.23 -2.91
N ASN A 141 -0.61 16.62 -1.85
CA ASN A 141 -0.31 17.76 -0.96
C ASN A 141 0.80 17.51 0.06
N SER A 142 1.36 16.30 0.18
CA SER A 142 2.50 16.05 1.06
C SER A 142 3.87 16.39 0.43
N LEU A 143 3.90 16.75 -0.83
CA LEU A 143 5.02 17.44 -1.43
C LEU A 143 4.90 18.92 -1.06
N GLN A 144 5.40 19.29 0.13
CA GLN A 144 5.76 20.66 0.45
C GLN A 144 7.03 21.06 -0.32
N SER A 145 7.04 20.85 -1.61
CA SER A 145 7.98 21.49 -2.49
C SER A 145 7.22 22.59 -3.24
N GLU A 146 7.88 23.64 -3.62
CA GLU A 146 7.36 24.73 -4.45
C GLU A 146 6.72 24.26 -5.77
N PHE A 147 6.71 22.96 -6.04
CA PHE A 147 6.21 22.27 -7.23
C PHE A 147 4.85 21.60 -7.04
N VAL A 148 3.88 22.32 -6.47
CA VAL A 148 2.47 21.92 -6.54
C VAL A 148 1.83 22.41 -7.84
N GLN A 149 2.58 23.03 -8.73
CA GLN A 149 2.04 23.38 -10.04
C GLN A 149 1.86 22.10 -10.88
N ARG A 150 0.63 21.72 -11.06
CA ARG A 150 0.24 20.50 -11.78
C ARG A 150 0.31 20.64 -13.31
N TYR A 151 0.43 21.84 -13.79
CA TYR A 151 0.35 22.17 -15.22
C TYR A 151 1.10 23.46 -15.52
N TRP A 152 1.96 23.41 -16.53
CA TRP A 152 2.62 24.57 -17.10
C TRP A 152 2.12 24.75 -18.54
N ASN A 153 1.72 25.95 -18.89
CA ASN A 153 1.34 26.26 -20.26
C ASN A 153 2.57 26.47 -21.15
N ALA A 154 2.34 26.61 -22.48
CA ALA A 154 3.43 26.71 -23.46
C ALA A 154 4.30 27.97 -23.27
N GLU A 155 3.76 29.06 -22.74
CA GLU A 155 4.53 30.29 -22.48
C GLU A 155 5.46 30.11 -21.26
N GLU A 156 4.95 29.52 -20.20
CA GLU A 156 5.72 29.21 -18.99
C GLU A 156 6.86 28.23 -19.28
N LEU A 157 6.66 27.31 -20.23
CA LEU A 157 7.68 26.35 -20.64
C LEU A 157 8.81 26.92 -21.48
N LYS A 158 8.63 28.10 -22.11
CA LYS A 158 9.69 28.74 -22.93
C LYS A 158 10.93 29.10 -22.10
N ASP A 159 10.72 29.51 -20.86
CA ASP A 159 11.79 29.91 -19.94
C ASP A 159 12.31 28.75 -19.08
N PHE A 160 11.71 27.57 -19.23
CA PHE A 160 12.01 26.40 -18.38
C PHE A 160 13.26 25.69 -18.88
N LYS A 161 14.41 25.98 -18.28
CA LYS A 161 15.70 25.39 -18.69
C LYS A 161 16.03 24.10 -17.90
N ASN A 162 15.72 24.09 -16.62
CA ASN A 162 16.04 22.96 -15.72
C ASN A 162 14.92 22.78 -14.70
N LEU A 163 14.60 21.52 -14.37
CA LEU A 163 13.72 21.16 -13.27
C LEU A 163 14.57 20.42 -12.23
N THR A 164 14.74 21.02 -11.06
CA THR A 164 15.41 20.37 -9.94
C THR A 164 14.34 19.88 -8.96
N LEU A 165 14.35 18.59 -8.67
CA LEU A 165 13.47 17.97 -7.68
C LEU A 165 14.31 17.56 -6.49
N GLU A 166 14.05 18.17 -5.34
CA GLU A 166 14.68 17.80 -4.08
C GLU A 166 13.69 17.05 -3.19
N ASN A 167 14.08 15.88 -2.74
CA ASN A 167 13.34 15.16 -1.74
C ASN A 167 13.79 15.62 -0.35
N GLN A 168 13.00 16.47 0.27
CA GLN A 168 13.29 17.03 1.61
C GLN A 168 12.95 16.04 2.75
N ASN A 169 12.37 14.90 2.42
CA ASN A 169 12.00 13.88 3.39
C ASN A 169 12.90 12.66 3.22
N ASP A 170 13.20 11.95 4.31
CA ASP A 170 13.89 10.66 4.26
C ASP A 170 13.05 9.53 3.61
N ASN A 171 11.90 9.84 3.06
CA ASN A 171 11.02 8.91 2.38
C ASN A 171 11.27 8.92 0.87
N ILE A 172 10.86 7.84 0.20
CA ILE A 172 10.90 7.76 -1.25
C ILE A 172 9.85 8.71 -1.83
N ALA A 173 10.28 9.60 -2.72
CA ALA A 173 9.39 10.46 -3.47
C ALA A 173 9.08 9.84 -4.84
N TRP A 174 7.85 9.96 -5.28
CA TRP A 174 7.34 9.47 -6.56
C TRP A 174 6.81 10.62 -7.37
N GLY A 175 7.06 10.59 -8.65
CA GLY A 175 6.52 11.58 -9.55
C GLY A 175 6.63 11.14 -11.00
N GLY A 176 5.84 11.77 -11.86
CA GLY A 176 5.90 11.64 -13.30
C GLY A 176 5.82 13.02 -13.93
N LEU A 177 6.68 13.27 -14.93
CA LEU A 177 6.62 14.45 -15.75
C LEU A 177 6.06 14.05 -17.12
N PHE A 178 4.95 14.63 -17.50
CA PHE A 178 4.32 14.42 -18.80
C PHE A 178 4.44 15.70 -19.62
N ARG A 179 5.00 15.58 -20.82
CA ARG A 179 5.05 16.66 -21.80
C ARG A 179 4.05 16.35 -22.91
N GLN A 180 3.13 17.26 -23.13
CA GLN A 180 2.19 17.21 -24.24
C GLN A 180 2.54 18.34 -25.20
N TYR A 181 2.63 18.04 -26.48
CA TYR A 181 2.89 19.02 -27.54
C TYR A 181 2.13 18.64 -28.81
N PHE A 182 1.82 19.64 -29.61
CA PHE A 182 1.18 19.44 -30.90
C PHE A 182 2.27 19.42 -31.98
N VAL A 183 2.24 18.39 -32.81
CA VAL A 183 3.09 18.28 -34.01
C VAL A 183 2.21 18.02 -35.23
N SER A 184 2.68 18.38 -36.42
CA SER A 184 2.02 17.99 -37.64
C SER A 184 2.08 16.47 -37.83
N ILE A 185 1.08 15.88 -38.48
CA ILE A 185 1.03 14.44 -38.78
C ILE A 185 2.29 13.97 -39.53
N ASP A 186 2.86 14.82 -40.35
CA ASP A 186 4.07 14.53 -41.14
C ASP A 186 5.33 14.44 -40.28
N GLU A 187 5.36 15.13 -39.15
CA GLU A 187 6.49 15.07 -38.19
C GLU A 187 6.42 13.82 -37.28
N VAL A 188 5.23 13.35 -36.94
CA VAL A 188 5.04 12.11 -36.13
C VAL A 188 5.65 10.91 -36.84
N ARG A 189 5.46 10.79 -38.16
CA ARG A 189 5.98 9.68 -38.98
C ARG A 189 7.50 9.61 -39.06
N LYS A 190 8.22 10.67 -38.76
CA LYS A 190 9.70 10.71 -38.79
C LYS A 190 10.34 10.13 -37.52
N HIS A 191 9.58 9.96 -36.46
CA HIS A 191 10.08 9.45 -35.17
C HIS A 191 9.75 7.96 -34.92
N GLU A 192 9.03 7.31 -35.83
CA GLU A 192 8.68 5.88 -35.75
C GLU A 192 9.62 4.98 -36.58
N SER A 193 10.71 5.50 -37.13
CA SER A 193 11.66 4.77 -37.96
C SER A 193 13.01 4.56 -37.27
#